data_b4eb161320cba87876b1bb2ad470a1ad
#
_entry.id   b4eb161320cba87876b1bb2ad470a1ad
#
_cell.length_a   1.000
_cell.length_b   1.000
_cell.length_c   1.000
_cell.angle_alpha   90.00
_cell.angle_beta   90.00
_cell.angle_gamma   90.00
#
_symmetry.space_group_name_H-M   'P 1'
#
loop_
_entity.id
_entity.type
_entity.pdbx_description
1 polymer ?
#
loop_
_entity_poly.entity_id
_entity_poly.type
_entity_poly.pdbx_seq_one_letter_code
_entity_poly.pdbx_strand_id
1 'polypeptide(L)'
;RDSRLDLATSDSSSALQRLRVEEDANHTLTNTFTVQYGVLDNVTLSASLPFIAKKDLLQDKTAAGLGDINFGARWEPFPLKQGRLPLILFGSLSTKTGDSPYEIGIDELSTGKGYYSVGAGASTRKYIDPVVLFTSVSANYGLKESGLNQLRGSRILESFDPGLSGGFSFGFAYSFNYDVSLTMSYQQSFNTGAKFYFKNDESYQSADQSSSTLSFALGVR
;
A
#
# COMPACT_ATOMS: atom_id res chain seq x y z
N ARG A 1 -6.49 -10.84 18.68
CA ARG A 1 -6.79 -10.21 19.98
C ARG A 1 -8.21 -9.71 19.89
N ASP A 2 -9.14 -10.40 20.54
CA ASP A 2 -10.50 -9.88 20.72
C ASP A 2 -10.45 -8.82 21.82
N SER A 3 -10.51 -7.55 21.46
CA SER A 3 -10.72 -6.49 22.43
C SER A 3 -12.24 -6.26 22.56
N ARG A 4 -12.76 -6.58 23.72
CA ARG A 4 -14.17 -6.33 24.09
C ARG A 4 -14.21 -5.13 25.01
N LEU A 5 -14.92 -4.09 24.61
CA LEU A 5 -15.19 -2.93 25.46
C LEU A 5 -16.66 -2.98 25.90
N ASP A 6 -16.90 -3.25 27.18
CA ASP A 6 -18.21 -3.16 27.77
C ASP A 6 -18.41 -1.75 28.36
N LEU A 7 -19.22 -0.93 27.70
CA LEU A 7 -19.60 0.40 28.19
C LEU A 7 -20.92 0.29 28.99
N ALA A 8 -20.87 0.65 30.26
CA ALA A 8 -22.05 0.78 31.06
C ALA A 8 -22.55 2.23 31.01
N THR A 9 -23.69 2.47 30.39
CA THR A 9 -24.39 3.74 30.42
C THR A 9 -25.53 3.66 31.44
N SER A 10 -25.54 4.59 32.39
CA SER A 10 -26.70 4.78 33.33
C SER A 10 -27.61 5.81 32.72
N ASP A 11 -28.77 5.39 32.27
CA ASP A 11 -29.88 6.31 31.98
C ASP A 11 -30.77 6.47 33.20
N SER A 12 -31.48 7.61 33.31
CA SER A 12 -32.27 8.00 34.46
C SER A 12 -33.47 7.09 34.83
N SER A 13 -33.63 5.98 34.17
CA SER A 13 -34.56 4.90 34.44
C SER A 13 -33.83 3.61 34.81
N SER A 14 -33.22 3.55 35.97
CA SER A 14 -32.73 2.36 36.73
C SER A 14 -32.42 1.02 36.01
N ALA A 15 -32.25 0.98 34.69
CA ALA A 15 -31.78 -0.17 33.93
C ALA A 15 -30.39 0.10 33.39
N LEU A 16 -29.40 -0.61 33.91
CA LEU A 16 -28.05 -0.65 33.34
C LEU A 16 -28.12 -1.30 31.96
N GLN A 17 -28.11 -0.51 30.90
CA GLN A 17 -27.87 -1.03 29.56
C GLN A 17 -26.38 -1.20 29.36
N ARG A 18 -25.94 -2.43 29.20
CA ARG A 18 -24.59 -2.75 28.76
C ARG A 18 -24.56 -2.70 27.24
N LEU A 19 -23.92 -1.68 26.69
CA LEU A 19 -23.62 -1.61 25.30
C LEU A 19 -22.34 -2.44 25.05
N ARG A 20 -22.49 -3.57 24.37
CA ARG A 20 -21.36 -4.39 23.94
C ARG A 20 -20.86 -3.86 22.60
N VAL A 21 -19.69 -3.25 22.60
CA VAL A 21 -18.99 -2.88 21.37
C VAL A 21 -18.07 -4.03 21.02
N GLU A 22 -18.37 -4.73 19.93
CA GLU A 22 -17.48 -5.74 19.35
C GLU A 22 -16.58 -5.02 18.34
N GLU A 23 -15.26 -5.16 18.49
CA GLU A 23 -14.32 -4.69 17.47
C GLU A 23 -14.44 -5.55 16.20
N ASP A 24 -14.47 -4.85 15.08
CA ASP A 24 -14.43 -5.46 13.75
C ASP A 24 -13.07 -6.11 13.51
N ALA A 25 -13.04 -7.42 13.42
CA ALA A 25 -11.82 -8.18 13.17
C ALA A 25 -11.81 -8.72 11.75
N ASN A 26 -11.01 -8.08 10.90
CA ASN A 26 -10.74 -8.52 9.54
C ASN A 26 -9.46 -9.35 9.48
N HIS A 27 -9.56 -10.59 9.04
CA HIS A 27 -8.41 -11.44 8.78
C HIS A 27 -8.08 -11.44 7.29
N THR A 28 -6.84 -11.09 6.96
CA THR A 28 -6.34 -11.16 5.59
C THR A 28 -5.09 -12.03 5.54
N LEU A 29 -5.14 -13.08 4.74
CA LEU A 29 -4.00 -13.92 4.41
C LEU A 29 -3.59 -13.61 2.96
N THR A 30 -2.33 -13.24 2.75
CA THR A 30 -1.79 -12.99 1.41
C THR A 30 -0.59 -13.88 1.17
N ASN A 31 -0.66 -14.71 0.14
CA ASN A 31 0.46 -15.49 -0.37
C ASN A 31 0.89 -14.90 -1.71
N THR A 32 2.13 -14.43 -1.81
CA THR A 32 2.64 -13.80 -3.04
C THR A 32 3.75 -14.66 -3.64
N PHE A 33 3.55 -15.06 -4.88
CA PHE A 33 4.59 -15.70 -5.70
C PHE A 33 5.28 -14.63 -6.55
N THR A 34 6.59 -14.51 -6.38
CA THR A 34 7.38 -13.53 -7.13
C THR A 34 8.44 -14.24 -7.95
N VAL A 35 8.44 -13.97 -9.24
CA VAL A 35 9.49 -14.40 -10.19
C VAL A 35 10.32 -13.19 -10.55
N GLN A 36 11.65 -13.33 -10.47
CA GLN A 36 12.58 -12.30 -10.88
C GLN A 36 13.52 -12.86 -11.94
N TYR A 37 13.74 -12.10 -13.00
CA TYR A 37 14.61 -12.48 -14.09
C TYR A 37 15.55 -11.33 -14.49
N GLY A 38 16.86 -11.61 -14.44
CA GLY A 38 17.89 -10.68 -14.91
C GLY A 38 17.96 -10.77 -16.44
N VAL A 39 17.50 -9.73 -17.12
CA VAL A 39 17.54 -9.63 -18.58
C VAL A 39 18.92 -9.19 -19.06
N LEU A 40 19.53 -8.29 -18.31
CA LEU A 40 20.88 -7.77 -18.49
C LEU A 40 21.56 -7.72 -17.12
N ASP A 41 22.88 -7.55 -17.09
CA ASP A 41 23.65 -7.44 -15.84
C ASP A 41 23.17 -6.29 -14.94
N ASN A 42 22.54 -5.28 -15.53
CA ASN A 42 22.03 -4.10 -14.85
C ASN A 42 20.51 -3.91 -14.95
N VAL A 43 19.78 -4.88 -15.51
CA VAL A 43 18.32 -4.84 -15.66
C VAL A 43 17.68 -6.10 -15.13
N THR A 44 16.80 -5.96 -14.16
CA THR A 44 16.01 -7.06 -13.59
C THR A 44 14.52 -6.77 -13.80
N LEU A 45 13.81 -7.75 -14.33
CA LEU A 45 12.35 -7.74 -14.38
C LEU A 45 11.78 -8.63 -13.28
N SER A 46 10.64 -8.26 -12.77
CA SER A 46 9.92 -9.05 -11.77
C SER A 46 8.43 -9.12 -12.09
N ALA A 47 7.82 -10.24 -11.74
CA ALA A 47 6.37 -10.42 -11.78
C ALA A 47 5.92 -11.03 -10.45
N SER A 48 4.90 -10.45 -9.84
CA SER A 48 4.35 -10.89 -8.56
C SER A 48 2.87 -11.23 -8.70
N LEU A 49 2.51 -12.42 -8.25
CA LEU A 49 1.18 -12.98 -8.30
C LEU A 49 0.66 -13.20 -6.88
N PRO A 50 -0.18 -12.32 -6.33
CA PRO A 50 -0.73 -12.48 -5.00
C PRO A 50 -2.01 -13.31 -5.02
N PHE A 51 -2.12 -14.26 -4.09
CA PHE A 51 -3.36 -14.94 -3.72
C PHE A 51 -3.82 -14.39 -2.38
N ILE A 52 -5.04 -13.88 -2.33
CA ILE A 52 -5.58 -13.19 -1.18
C ILE A 52 -6.80 -13.94 -0.66
N ALA A 53 -6.81 -14.23 0.62
CA ALA A 53 -7.97 -14.73 1.33
C ALA A 53 -8.32 -13.75 2.46
N LYS A 54 -9.56 -13.27 2.44
CA LYS A 54 -10.09 -12.34 3.45
C LYS A 54 -11.27 -12.97 4.16
N LYS A 55 -11.35 -12.73 5.47
CA LYS A 55 -12.51 -13.09 6.28
C LYS A 55 -12.88 -11.93 7.20
N ASP A 56 -14.13 -11.50 7.07
CA ASP A 56 -14.76 -10.56 7.98
C ASP A 56 -15.57 -11.39 9.00
N LEU A 57 -15.27 -11.24 10.27
CA LEU A 57 -15.90 -12.00 11.35
C LEU A 57 -17.25 -11.42 11.77
N LEU A 58 -17.49 -10.12 11.55
CA LEU A 58 -18.78 -9.50 11.90
C LEU A 58 -19.87 -9.85 10.89
N GLN A 59 -19.53 -9.82 9.62
CA GLN A 59 -20.48 -10.10 8.55
C GLN A 59 -20.47 -11.57 8.10
N ASP A 60 -19.57 -12.40 8.70
CA ASP A 60 -19.31 -13.80 8.32
C ASP A 60 -19.10 -13.98 6.80
N LYS A 61 -18.41 -13.01 6.19
CA LYS A 61 -18.10 -13.01 4.76
C LYS A 61 -16.67 -13.46 4.53
N THR A 62 -16.50 -14.24 3.50
CA THR A 62 -15.19 -14.70 3.05
C THR A 62 -15.02 -14.41 1.57
N ALA A 63 -13.82 -13.95 1.19
CA ALA A 63 -13.41 -13.85 -0.20
C ALA A 63 -12.02 -14.46 -0.36
N ALA A 64 -11.85 -15.27 -1.38
CA ALA A 64 -10.56 -15.84 -1.71
C ALA A 64 -10.40 -15.83 -3.23
N GLY A 65 -9.28 -15.28 -3.69
CA GLY A 65 -9.03 -15.16 -5.13
C GLY A 65 -7.64 -14.64 -5.44
N LEU A 66 -7.42 -14.46 -6.74
CA LEU A 66 -6.24 -13.80 -7.26
C LEU A 66 -6.32 -12.30 -6.96
N GLY A 67 -5.23 -11.74 -6.47
CA GLY A 67 -5.09 -10.29 -6.37
C GLY A 67 -4.56 -9.66 -7.67
N ASP A 68 -4.20 -8.40 -7.59
CA ASP A 68 -3.65 -7.68 -8.74
C ASP A 68 -2.22 -8.14 -9.03
N ILE A 69 -1.97 -8.57 -10.27
CA ILE A 69 -0.63 -8.93 -10.73
C ILE A 69 0.21 -7.67 -10.85
N ASN A 70 1.42 -7.72 -10.29
CA ASN A 70 2.34 -6.60 -10.35
C ASN A 70 3.57 -6.98 -11.18
N PHE A 71 3.91 -6.13 -12.12
CA PHE A 71 5.15 -6.20 -12.88
C PHE A 71 6.10 -5.11 -12.40
N GLY A 72 7.38 -5.44 -12.26
CA GLY A 72 8.43 -4.53 -11.86
C GLY A 72 9.61 -4.56 -12.80
N ALA A 73 10.27 -3.43 -12.97
CA ALA A 73 11.53 -3.31 -13.65
C ALA A 73 12.50 -2.54 -12.76
N ARG A 74 13.71 -3.03 -12.62
CA ARG A 74 14.81 -2.38 -11.91
C ARG A 74 15.97 -2.22 -12.88
N TRP A 75 16.50 -1.01 -12.96
CA TRP A 75 17.61 -0.67 -13.82
C TRP A 75 18.69 0.09 -13.06
N GLU A 76 19.92 -0.35 -13.20
CA GLU A 76 21.11 0.30 -12.67
C GLU A 76 21.92 0.91 -13.82
N PRO A 77 21.65 2.18 -14.23
CA PRO A 77 22.20 2.76 -15.45
C PRO A 77 23.71 2.93 -15.41
N PHE A 78 24.31 2.98 -14.23
CA PHE A 78 25.73 3.23 -14.07
C PHE A 78 26.45 2.05 -13.42
N PRO A 79 27.57 1.57 -13.98
CA PRO A 79 28.38 0.55 -13.33
C PRO A 79 28.93 1.07 -12.01
N LEU A 80 29.03 0.18 -11.03
CA LEU A 80 29.65 0.47 -9.74
C LEU A 80 31.13 0.83 -9.95
N LYS A 81 31.46 2.11 -9.88
CA LYS A 81 32.84 2.62 -9.87
C LYS A 81 33.12 3.31 -8.55
N GLN A 82 34.34 3.19 -8.06
CA GLN A 82 34.78 3.90 -6.86
C GLN A 82 34.53 5.42 -7.02
N GLY A 83 33.90 6.05 -6.03
CA GLY A 83 33.59 7.48 -6.00
C GLY A 83 32.29 7.90 -6.70
N ARG A 84 31.57 6.98 -7.37
CA ARG A 84 30.28 7.26 -7.99
C ARG A 84 29.13 6.72 -7.13
N LEU A 85 28.07 7.50 -6.96
CA LEU A 85 26.86 7.03 -6.30
C LEU A 85 26.14 6.01 -7.18
N PRO A 86 25.83 4.81 -6.67
CA PRO A 86 24.96 3.88 -7.38
C PRO A 86 23.56 4.47 -7.50
N LEU A 87 23.04 4.57 -8.69
CA LEU A 87 21.67 4.98 -8.97
C LEU A 87 20.88 3.74 -9.37
N ILE A 88 19.75 3.53 -8.71
CA ILE A 88 18.80 2.47 -9.03
C ILE A 88 17.51 3.15 -9.45
N LEU A 89 17.10 2.93 -10.69
CA LEU A 89 15.80 3.33 -11.20
C LEU A 89 14.87 2.12 -11.15
N PHE A 90 13.63 2.33 -10.76
CA PHE A 90 12.62 1.27 -10.73
C PHE A 90 11.29 1.76 -11.27
N GLY A 91 10.61 0.87 -11.95
CA GLY A 91 9.26 1.08 -12.45
C GLY A 91 8.37 -0.07 -12.03
N SER A 92 7.07 0.18 -11.90
CA SER A 92 6.07 -0.83 -11.58
C SER A 92 4.80 -0.61 -12.36
N LEU A 93 4.13 -1.70 -12.69
CA LEU A 93 2.81 -1.72 -13.30
C LEU A 93 1.95 -2.70 -12.50
N SER A 94 0.86 -2.23 -11.92
CA SER A 94 -0.15 -3.06 -11.27
C SER A 94 -1.35 -3.20 -12.19
N THR A 95 -1.77 -4.44 -12.39
CA THR A 95 -2.95 -4.75 -13.22
C THR A 95 -4.20 -4.82 -12.38
N LYS A 96 -5.34 -4.85 -13.02
CA LYS A 96 -6.67 -5.02 -12.44
C LYS A 96 -7.13 -6.49 -12.63
N THR A 97 -6.41 -7.44 -12.07
CA THR A 97 -6.71 -8.88 -12.20
C THR A 97 -7.47 -9.45 -11.01
N GLY A 98 -7.42 -8.79 -9.86
CA GLY A 98 -8.22 -9.14 -8.69
C GLY A 98 -9.64 -8.62 -8.80
N ASP A 99 -10.53 -9.13 -7.92
CA ASP A 99 -11.92 -8.68 -7.85
C ASP A 99 -11.95 -7.20 -7.45
N SER A 100 -12.56 -6.39 -8.31
CA SER A 100 -12.61 -4.94 -8.15
C SER A 100 -13.63 -4.55 -7.06
N PRO A 101 -13.27 -3.70 -6.09
CA PRO A 101 -14.21 -3.19 -5.10
C PRO A 101 -15.31 -2.31 -5.69
N TYR A 102 -15.20 -1.94 -6.97
CA TYR A 102 -16.16 -1.10 -7.70
C TYR A 102 -17.10 -1.89 -8.59
N GLU A 103 -16.84 -3.20 -8.80
CA GLU A 103 -17.64 -4.10 -9.63
C GLU A 103 -18.45 -5.11 -8.80
N ILE A 104 -18.02 -5.33 -7.55
CA ILE A 104 -18.72 -6.20 -6.59
C ILE A 104 -19.70 -5.39 -5.72
N GLY A 105 -20.54 -6.08 -4.94
CA GLY A 105 -21.44 -5.44 -3.97
C GLY A 105 -20.67 -4.64 -2.91
N ILE A 106 -21.29 -3.58 -2.37
CA ILE A 106 -20.66 -2.71 -1.36
C ILE A 106 -20.22 -3.49 -0.13
N ASP A 107 -20.95 -4.56 0.18
CA ASP A 107 -20.69 -5.41 1.33
C ASP A 107 -19.82 -6.63 0.98
N GLU A 108 -19.32 -6.77 -0.23
CA GLU A 108 -18.47 -7.89 -0.63
C GLU A 108 -16.99 -7.53 -0.46
N LEU A 109 -16.16 -8.55 -0.19
CA LEU A 109 -14.73 -8.38 0.01
C LEU A 109 -13.99 -8.47 -1.33
N SER A 110 -13.29 -7.41 -1.70
CA SER A 110 -12.46 -7.35 -2.90
C SER A 110 -11.08 -7.97 -2.69
N THR A 111 -10.51 -8.60 -3.71
CA THR A 111 -9.13 -9.10 -3.73
C THR A 111 -8.17 -8.18 -4.47
N GLY A 112 -8.67 -7.26 -5.30
CA GLY A 112 -7.92 -6.29 -6.09
C GLY A 112 -8.21 -4.83 -5.71
N LYS A 113 -7.48 -3.92 -6.34
CA LYS A 113 -7.66 -2.46 -6.23
C LYS A 113 -8.75 -1.94 -7.17
N GLY A 114 -9.02 -2.67 -8.26
CA GLY A 114 -10.01 -2.31 -9.26
C GLY A 114 -9.56 -1.27 -10.29
N TYR A 115 -8.28 -0.97 -10.38
CA TYR A 115 -7.70 -0.07 -11.38
C TYR A 115 -6.26 -0.42 -11.71
N TYR A 116 -5.82 -0.02 -12.90
CA TYR A 116 -4.42 -0.10 -13.30
C TYR A 116 -3.62 1.02 -12.64
N SER A 117 -2.39 0.74 -12.20
CA SER A 117 -1.51 1.78 -11.69
C SER A 117 -0.09 1.62 -12.22
N VAL A 118 0.56 2.75 -12.48
CA VAL A 118 1.94 2.83 -12.96
C VAL A 118 2.75 3.61 -11.94
N GLY A 119 3.88 3.05 -11.56
CA GLY A 119 4.79 3.68 -10.61
C GLY A 119 6.19 3.80 -11.19
N ALA A 120 6.92 4.82 -10.74
CA ALA A 120 8.33 4.98 -11.02
C ALA A 120 9.04 5.59 -9.82
N GLY A 121 10.32 5.31 -9.69
CA GLY A 121 11.12 5.88 -8.63
C GLY A 121 12.62 5.68 -8.86
N ALA A 122 13.37 6.31 -7.96
CA ALA A 122 14.81 6.24 -7.94
C ALA A 122 15.31 6.07 -6.51
N SER A 123 16.37 5.32 -6.34
CA SER A 123 17.04 5.17 -5.05
C SER A 123 18.56 5.20 -5.22
N THR A 124 19.23 5.67 -4.19
CA THR A 124 20.69 5.65 -4.13
C THR A 124 21.15 5.39 -2.70
N ARG A 125 22.39 4.93 -2.58
CA ARG A 125 23.05 4.71 -1.28
C ARG A 125 24.50 5.08 -1.36
N LYS A 126 25.05 5.61 -0.27
CA LYS A 126 26.46 5.96 -0.15
C LYS A 126 27.05 5.28 1.07
N TYR A 127 28.15 4.58 0.86
CA TYR A 127 28.93 3.97 1.92
C TYR A 127 30.04 4.94 2.34
N ILE A 128 30.03 5.33 3.60
CA ILE A 128 31.06 6.17 4.24
C ILE A 128 31.35 5.49 5.57
N ASP A 129 32.27 4.49 5.54
CA ASP A 129 32.60 3.71 6.74
C ASP A 129 32.78 4.60 8.00
N PRO A 130 32.04 4.34 9.10
CA PRO A 130 31.13 3.22 9.39
C PRO A 130 29.65 3.49 9.08
N VAL A 131 29.32 4.48 8.25
CA VAL A 131 27.95 4.94 7.95
C VAL A 131 27.53 4.53 6.54
N VAL A 132 26.30 4.10 6.40
CA VAL A 132 25.63 3.94 5.10
C VAL A 132 24.47 4.92 5.04
N LEU A 133 24.51 5.85 4.09
CA LEU A 133 23.42 6.76 3.79
C LEU A 133 22.58 6.17 2.67
N PHE A 134 21.26 6.29 2.77
CA PHE A 134 20.34 5.86 1.72
C PHE A 134 19.20 6.85 1.54
N THR A 135 18.74 7.00 0.31
CA THR A 135 17.58 7.84 -0.03
C THR A 135 16.82 7.23 -1.19
N SER A 136 15.52 7.43 -1.21
CA SER A 136 14.67 7.04 -2.33
C SER A 136 13.53 8.05 -2.54
N VAL A 137 13.07 8.14 -3.77
CA VAL A 137 11.88 8.89 -4.18
C VAL A 137 11.06 8.02 -5.10
N SER A 138 9.75 8.07 -4.97
CA SER A 138 8.84 7.33 -5.84
C SER A 138 7.53 8.08 -6.04
N ALA A 139 6.92 7.85 -7.18
CA ALA A 139 5.57 8.31 -7.49
C ALA A 139 4.80 7.15 -8.15
N ASN A 140 3.50 7.10 -7.89
CA ASN A 140 2.60 6.11 -8.45
C ASN A 140 1.32 6.81 -8.88
N TYR A 141 0.87 6.54 -10.09
CA TYR A 141 -0.33 7.10 -10.68
C TYR A 141 -1.34 6.00 -10.97
N GLY A 142 -2.55 6.14 -10.42
CA GLY A 142 -3.67 5.26 -10.71
C GLY A 142 -4.41 5.73 -11.96
N LEU A 143 -4.68 4.81 -12.87
CA LEU A 143 -5.45 5.12 -14.07
C LEU A 143 -6.94 5.19 -13.73
N LYS A 144 -7.61 6.18 -14.30
CA LYS A 144 -9.06 6.36 -14.12
C LYS A 144 -9.81 5.15 -14.68
N GLU A 145 -10.73 4.61 -13.89
CA GLU A 145 -11.70 3.59 -14.29
C GLU A 145 -13.04 4.25 -14.63
N SER A 146 -13.63 3.83 -15.72
CA SER A 146 -14.92 4.31 -16.22
C SER A 146 -15.84 3.18 -16.65
N GLY A 147 -17.13 3.46 -16.77
CA GLY A 147 -18.12 2.44 -17.10
C GLY A 147 -18.57 1.60 -15.91
N LEU A 148 -18.29 2.09 -14.70
CA LEU A 148 -18.76 1.47 -13.46
C LEU A 148 -20.27 1.69 -13.32
N ASN A 149 -20.98 0.67 -12.80
CA ASN A 149 -22.43 0.73 -12.53
C ASN A 149 -22.73 0.33 -11.08
N GLN A 150 -21.83 0.60 -10.15
CA GLN A 150 -21.99 0.23 -8.76
C GLN A 150 -22.98 1.17 -8.05
N LEU A 151 -24.02 0.60 -7.45
CA LEU A 151 -24.97 1.33 -6.64
C LEU A 151 -24.36 1.63 -5.27
N ARG A 152 -24.23 2.90 -4.92
CA ARG A 152 -23.78 3.37 -3.59
C ARG A 152 -24.88 4.21 -2.95
N GLY A 153 -25.68 3.59 -2.09
CA GLY A 153 -26.88 4.22 -1.53
C GLY A 153 -27.90 4.51 -2.62
N SER A 154 -28.24 5.78 -2.84
CA SER A 154 -29.14 6.24 -3.90
C SER A 154 -28.43 6.67 -5.20
N ARG A 155 -27.11 6.52 -5.29
CA ARG A 155 -26.28 7.04 -6.39
C ARG A 155 -25.59 5.90 -7.12
N ILE A 156 -25.41 6.05 -8.43
CA ILE A 156 -24.68 5.09 -9.26
C ILE A 156 -23.31 5.68 -9.55
N LEU A 157 -22.25 4.97 -9.12
CA LEU A 157 -20.86 5.32 -9.43
C LEU A 157 -20.59 5.01 -10.90
N GLU A 158 -20.18 6.02 -11.67
CA GLU A 158 -19.87 5.91 -13.10
C GLU A 158 -18.38 5.76 -13.35
N SER A 159 -17.56 6.55 -12.65
CA SER A 159 -16.11 6.46 -12.79
C SER A 159 -15.39 6.82 -11.51
N PHE A 160 -14.18 6.28 -11.38
CA PHE A 160 -13.29 6.46 -10.25
C PHE A 160 -11.89 6.84 -10.73
N ASP A 161 -11.33 7.91 -10.17
CA ASP A 161 -9.97 8.36 -10.40
C ASP A 161 -9.18 8.24 -9.10
N PRO A 162 -8.24 7.28 -9.01
CA PRO A 162 -7.49 7.04 -7.77
C PRO A 162 -6.49 8.14 -7.44
N GLY A 163 -6.10 8.97 -8.42
CA GLY A 163 -5.17 10.07 -8.24
C GLY A 163 -3.70 9.66 -8.25
N LEU A 164 -2.87 10.55 -7.70
CA LEU A 164 -1.41 10.43 -7.61
C LEU A 164 -1.00 10.14 -6.17
N SER A 165 -0.13 9.17 -5.98
CA SER A 165 0.58 8.95 -4.72
C SER A 165 2.07 9.03 -4.93
N GLY A 166 2.81 9.47 -3.93
CA GLY A 166 4.24 9.55 -4.01
C GLY A 166 4.87 9.76 -2.65
N GLY A 167 6.19 9.70 -2.59
CA GLY A 167 6.89 9.93 -1.36
C GLY A 167 8.39 9.89 -1.54
N PHE A 168 9.07 10.23 -0.46
CA PHE A 168 10.51 10.11 -0.38
C PHE A 168 10.90 9.49 0.98
N SER A 169 12.02 8.84 0.99
CA SER A 169 12.65 8.36 2.21
C SER A 169 14.12 8.66 2.21
N PHE A 170 14.66 8.90 3.37
CA PHE A 170 16.10 8.99 3.60
C PHE A 170 16.44 8.43 4.97
N GLY A 171 17.66 7.95 5.11
CA GLY A 171 18.11 7.39 6.36
C GLY A 171 19.59 7.08 6.35
N PHE A 172 20.04 6.57 7.48
CA PHE A 172 21.40 6.09 7.65
C PHE A 172 21.42 4.82 8.49
N ALA A 173 22.42 3.99 8.24
CA ALA A 173 22.78 2.88 9.08
C ALA A 173 24.20 3.12 9.61
N TYR A 174 24.38 3.01 10.91
CA TYR A 174 25.67 3.18 11.60
C TYR A 174 26.07 1.86 12.24
N SER A 175 27.25 1.38 11.92
CA SER A 175 27.82 0.18 12.53
C SER A 175 28.76 0.59 13.68
N PHE A 176 28.33 0.32 14.92
CA PHE A 176 29.18 0.59 16.11
C PHE A 176 30.37 -0.39 16.17
N ASN A 177 30.09 -1.65 15.81
CA ASN A 177 31.05 -2.74 15.70
C ASN A 177 30.47 -3.84 14.78
N TYR A 178 31.15 -5.00 14.70
CA TYR A 178 30.70 -6.14 13.89
C TYR A 178 29.35 -6.73 14.33
N ASP A 179 28.97 -6.53 15.58
CA ASP A 179 27.79 -7.16 16.19
C ASP A 179 26.63 -6.19 16.39
N VAL A 180 26.88 -4.88 16.40
CA VAL A 180 25.86 -3.87 16.73
C VAL A 180 25.77 -2.81 15.64
N SER A 181 24.57 -2.61 15.12
CA SER A 181 24.25 -1.56 14.15
C SER A 181 22.96 -0.82 14.52
N LEU A 182 22.94 0.47 14.25
CA LEU A 182 21.76 1.33 14.38
C LEU A 182 21.32 1.80 13.00
N THR A 183 20.07 1.62 12.66
CA THR A 183 19.46 2.18 11.46
C THR A 183 18.39 3.17 11.86
N MET A 184 18.43 4.34 11.26
CA MET A 184 17.40 5.36 11.40
C MET A 184 16.94 5.80 10.02
N SER A 185 15.62 5.88 9.82
CA SER A 185 15.04 6.32 8.56
C SER A 185 13.81 7.17 8.76
N TYR A 186 13.65 8.16 7.90
CA TYR A 186 12.47 8.99 7.77
C TYR A 186 11.81 8.73 6.42
N GLN A 187 10.52 8.55 6.43
CA GLN A 187 9.71 8.38 5.23
C GLN A 187 8.54 9.35 5.25
N GLN A 188 8.34 10.05 4.15
CA GLN A 188 7.19 10.90 3.91
C GLN A 188 6.43 10.37 2.71
N SER A 189 5.12 10.20 2.85
CA SER A 189 4.22 9.84 1.77
C SER A 189 3.12 10.88 1.60
N PHE A 190 2.72 11.08 0.35
CA PHE A 190 1.65 11.98 -0.07
C PHE A 190 0.70 11.19 -0.96
N ASN A 191 -0.59 11.42 -0.79
CA ASN A 191 -1.62 10.83 -1.61
C ASN A 191 -2.66 11.91 -1.92
N THR A 192 -2.87 12.20 -3.19
CA THR A 192 -3.95 13.07 -3.61
C THR A 192 -5.28 12.34 -3.43
N GLY A 193 -6.30 13.06 -3.00
CA GLY A 193 -7.61 12.47 -2.81
C GLY A 193 -8.18 11.85 -4.09
N ALA A 194 -8.75 10.68 -3.96
CA ALA A 194 -9.44 10.01 -5.05
C ALA A 194 -10.73 10.76 -5.44
N LYS A 195 -11.07 10.76 -6.74
CA LYS A 195 -12.29 11.37 -7.26
C LYS A 195 -13.28 10.33 -7.70
N PHE A 196 -14.50 10.49 -7.24
CA PHE A 196 -15.64 9.66 -7.57
C PHE A 196 -16.62 10.47 -8.41
N TYR A 197 -17.03 9.94 -9.56
CA TYR A 197 -17.99 10.57 -10.46
C TYR A 197 -19.25 9.70 -10.52
N PHE A 198 -20.40 10.33 -10.31
CA PHE A 198 -21.70 9.68 -10.30
C PHE A 198 -22.52 10.06 -11.55
N LYS A 199 -23.46 9.22 -11.96
CA LYS A 199 -24.32 9.45 -13.15
C LYS A 199 -25.14 10.75 -13.13
N ASN A 200 -25.26 11.40 -11.97
CA ASN A 200 -26.02 12.64 -11.80
C ASN A 200 -25.17 13.91 -11.98
N ASP A 201 -24.02 13.82 -12.66
CA ASP A 201 -23.01 14.88 -12.78
C ASP A 201 -22.44 15.36 -11.43
N GLU A 202 -22.70 14.62 -10.35
CA GLU A 202 -22.10 14.90 -9.05
C GLU A 202 -20.71 14.26 -8.96
N SER A 203 -19.76 15.00 -8.42
CA SER A 203 -18.43 14.49 -8.13
C SER A 203 -18.09 14.68 -6.67
N TYR A 204 -17.43 13.71 -6.10
CA TYR A 204 -16.88 13.77 -4.75
C TYR A 204 -15.39 13.50 -4.80
N GLN A 205 -14.61 14.35 -4.15
CA GLN A 205 -13.17 14.15 -3.97
C GLN A 205 -12.88 13.89 -2.49
N SER A 206 -12.15 12.81 -2.21
CA SER A 206 -11.67 12.56 -0.86
C SER A 206 -10.53 13.53 -0.52
N ALA A 207 -10.28 13.74 0.76
CA ALA A 207 -9.20 14.61 1.21
C ALA A 207 -7.82 14.06 0.82
N ASP A 208 -6.90 14.96 0.53
CA ASP A 208 -5.50 14.63 0.37
C ASP A 208 -4.94 14.13 1.70
N GLN A 209 -4.05 13.15 1.63
CA GLN A 209 -3.46 12.54 2.82
C GLN A 209 -1.94 12.67 2.75
N SER A 210 -1.34 12.95 3.89
CA SER A 210 0.11 12.86 4.06
C SER A 210 0.44 12.07 5.32
N SER A 211 1.49 11.28 5.26
CA SER A 211 1.95 10.46 6.38
C SER A 211 3.45 10.57 6.51
N SER A 212 3.90 10.75 7.74
CA SER A 212 5.32 10.79 8.09
C SER A 212 5.64 9.65 9.05
N THR A 213 6.65 8.88 8.74
CA THR A 213 7.10 7.76 9.56
C THR A 213 8.57 7.91 9.89
N LEU A 214 8.90 7.85 11.17
CA LEU A 214 10.27 7.78 11.66
C LEU A 214 10.50 6.37 12.24
N SER A 215 11.51 5.69 11.73
CA SER A 215 11.81 4.31 12.11
C SER A 215 13.22 4.22 12.71
N PHE A 216 13.31 3.45 13.79
CA PHE A 216 14.57 3.11 14.46
C PHE A 216 14.69 1.60 14.52
N ALA A 217 15.84 1.06 14.14
CA ALA A 217 16.13 -0.35 14.26
C ALA A 217 17.52 -0.55 14.85
N LEU A 218 17.62 -1.36 15.89
CA LEU A 218 18.88 -1.81 16.48
C LEU A 218 19.09 -3.26 16.06
N GLY A 219 20.16 -3.50 15.32
CA GLY A 219 20.59 -4.85 14.94
C GLY A 219 21.67 -5.32 15.91
N VAL A 220 21.48 -6.52 16.46
CA VAL A 220 22.46 -7.24 17.27
C VAL A 220 22.65 -8.61 16.66
N ARG A 221 23.89 -9.03 16.40
CA ARG A 221 24.24 -10.29 15.74
C ARG A 221 24.79 -11.29 16.74
#